data_37dee3a3ff176f66fa86d091c4a186ed
#
_entry.id   37dee3a3ff176f66fa86d091c4a186ed
#
_cell.length_a   1.000
_cell.length_b   1.000
_cell.length_c   1.000
_cell.angle_alpha   90.00
_cell.angle_beta   90.00
_cell.angle_gamma   90.00
#
_symmetry.space_group_name_H-M   'P 1'
#
loop_
_entity.id
_entity.type
_entity.pdbx_description
1 polymer ?
#
loop_
_entity_poly.entity_id
_entity_poly.type
_entity_poly.pdbx_seq_one_letter_code
_entity_poly.pdbx_strand_id
1 'polypeptide(L)'
;MIATNLAGNQVTNFVKQYAEFGLPYPVVGFNLNTADAWAAGEGNLGGIWPTVWHHELQTQGSKTFVANFQKKYGKIPENHAWIEYVSLMMLAQALKETKSTDTDKLIAYFESEAKFDILKKRPAYFRSWDHQLMQEAYPFTVKAKGESKGKQDFLKFGEAVPAPDQPLESLAPTRAESDCKM
;
A
#
# COMPACT_ATOMS: atom_id res chain seq x y z
N MET A 1 -9.44 21.37 -5.91
CA MET A 1 -9.00 20.09 -5.36
C MET A 1 -8.74 20.25 -3.88
N ILE A 2 -9.14 19.28 -3.06
CA ILE A 2 -8.87 19.23 -1.61
C ILE A 2 -7.89 18.08 -1.38
N ALA A 3 -6.74 18.39 -0.78
CA ALA A 3 -5.78 17.38 -0.32
C ALA A 3 -5.97 17.17 1.19
N THR A 4 -6.06 15.91 1.62
CA THR A 4 -6.23 15.55 3.02
C THR A 4 -5.14 14.60 3.50
N ASN A 5 -4.74 14.74 4.74
CA ASN A 5 -3.82 13.83 5.45
C ASN A 5 -4.50 13.19 6.68
N LEU A 6 -5.79 12.96 6.60
CA LEU A 6 -6.56 12.24 7.61
C LEU A 6 -6.39 10.73 7.44
N ALA A 7 -6.50 9.96 8.53
CA ALA A 7 -6.35 8.51 8.51
C ALA A 7 -7.45 7.80 9.33
N GLY A 8 -7.70 6.52 9.05
CA GLY A 8 -8.63 5.66 9.77
C GLY A 8 -10.03 6.26 9.85
N ASN A 9 -10.61 6.30 11.04
CA ASN A 9 -11.97 6.83 11.24
C ASN A 9 -12.11 8.30 10.85
N GLN A 10 -11.05 9.09 10.92
CA GLN A 10 -11.10 10.51 10.54
C GLN A 10 -11.34 10.67 9.04
N VAL A 11 -10.58 9.97 8.20
CA VAL A 11 -10.78 10.03 6.74
C VAL A 11 -12.11 9.41 6.35
N THR A 12 -12.52 8.30 6.97
CA THR A 12 -13.82 7.66 6.71
C THR A 12 -14.99 8.61 7.02
N ASN A 13 -14.95 9.29 8.17
CA ASN A 13 -15.98 10.25 8.54
C ASN A 13 -15.96 11.48 7.64
N PHE A 14 -14.77 11.98 7.31
CA PHE A 14 -14.60 13.12 6.41
C PHE A 14 -15.24 12.86 5.04
N VAL A 15 -14.93 11.74 4.38
CA VAL A 15 -15.45 11.47 3.04
C VAL A 15 -16.97 11.26 3.04
N LYS A 16 -17.54 10.67 4.10
CA LYS A 16 -19.00 10.55 4.27
C LYS A 16 -19.67 11.91 4.38
N GLN A 17 -19.21 12.75 5.30
CA GLN A 17 -19.75 14.11 5.48
C GLN A 17 -19.55 14.96 4.22
N TYR A 18 -18.39 14.82 3.56
CA TYR A 18 -18.11 15.53 2.33
C TYR A 18 -19.12 15.17 1.23
N ALA A 19 -19.46 13.90 1.10
CA ALA A 19 -20.50 13.43 0.16
C ALA A 19 -21.89 13.93 0.54
N GLU A 20 -22.24 13.95 1.84
CA GLU A 20 -23.52 14.48 2.34
C GLU A 20 -23.71 15.96 2.02
N PHE A 21 -22.64 16.76 2.09
CA PHE A 21 -22.66 18.17 1.72
C PHE A 21 -22.68 18.42 0.21
N GLY A 22 -22.52 17.39 -0.62
CA GLY A 22 -22.56 17.51 -2.09
C GLY A 22 -21.51 18.44 -2.66
N LEU A 23 -20.34 18.57 -2.05
CA LEU A 23 -19.30 19.49 -2.47
C LEU A 23 -18.65 19.02 -3.79
N PRO A 24 -18.42 19.92 -4.76
CA PRO A 24 -18.03 19.53 -6.13
C PRO A 24 -16.53 19.35 -6.33
N TYR A 25 -15.70 19.58 -5.31
CA TYR A 25 -14.26 19.55 -5.46
C TYR A 25 -13.70 18.12 -5.36
N PRO A 26 -12.80 17.68 -6.27
CA PRO A 26 -12.17 16.39 -6.13
C PRO A 26 -11.30 16.35 -4.86
N VAL A 27 -11.41 15.24 -4.12
CA VAL A 27 -10.63 14.97 -2.91
C VAL A 27 -9.52 14.00 -3.25
N VAL A 28 -8.31 14.27 -2.74
CA VAL A 28 -7.15 13.37 -2.81
C VAL A 28 -6.51 13.28 -1.43
N GLY A 29 -5.80 12.21 -1.16
CA GLY A 29 -5.11 12.06 0.12
C GLY A 29 -4.14 10.89 0.10
N PHE A 30 -3.45 10.69 1.24
CA PHE A 30 -2.36 9.73 1.32
C PHE A 30 -2.66 8.52 2.21
N ASN A 31 -3.64 8.60 3.09
CA ASN A 31 -3.87 7.64 4.16
C ASN A 31 -5.25 6.96 4.12
N LEU A 32 -5.86 6.83 2.94
CA LEU A 32 -7.08 6.04 2.80
C LEU A 32 -6.70 4.61 2.42
N ASN A 33 -6.78 3.71 3.39
CA ASN A 33 -6.54 2.30 3.15
C ASN A 33 -7.76 1.63 2.51
N THR A 34 -7.58 0.46 1.89
CA THR A 34 -8.69 -0.26 1.28
C THR A 34 -9.79 -0.63 2.29
N ALA A 35 -9.43 -0.95 3.53
CA ALA A 35 -10.40 -1.18 4.61
C ALA A 35 -11.21 0.08 4.95
N ASP A 36 -10.57 1.25 5.02
CA ASP A 36 -11.23 2.53 5.27
C ASP A 36 -12.16 2.92 4.10
N ALA A 37 -11.72 2.66 2.87
CA ALA A 37 -12.54 2.87 1.68
C ALA A 37 -13.80 1.99 1.70
N TRP A 38 -13.66 0.70 2.03
CA TRP A 38 -14.81 -0.20 2.17
C TRP A 38 -15.75 0.22 3.30
N ALA A 39 -15.22 0.73 4.40
CA ALA A 39 -16.02 1.24 5.52
C ALA A 39 -16.74 2.57 5.18
N ALA A 40 -16.14 3.41 4.33
CA ALA A 40 -16.79 4.60 3.82
C ALA A 40 -17.98 4.26 2.93
N GLY A 41 -17.83 3.26 2.07
CA GLY A 41 -18.84 2.80 1.12
C GLY A 41 -18.79 3.51 -0.23
N GLU A 42 -19.24 2.81 -1.27
CA GLU A 42 -19.16 3.22 -2.68
C GLU A 42 -19.72 4.63 -2.92
N GLY A 43 -20.87 4.96 -2.32
CA GLY A 43 -21.55 6.25 -2.55
C GLY A 43 -20.90 7.47 -1.88
N ASN A 44 -19.93 7.25 -1.00
CA ASN A 44 -19.30 8.31 -0.21
C ASN A 44 -17.85 8.59 -0.61
N LEU A 45 -17.29 7.79 -1.50
CA LEU A 45 -15.91 7.90 -1.91
C LEU A 45 -15.78 8.48 -3.30
N GLY A 46 -14.96 9.51 -3.46
CA GLY A 46 -14.55 10.09 -4.74
C GLY A 46 -13.05 10.38 -4.75
N GLY A 47 -12.55 10.90 -5.88
CA GLY A 47 -11.16 11.30 -6.03
C GLY A 47 -10.21 10.12 -6.35
N ILE A 48 -8.90 10.37 -6.15
CA ILE A 48 -7.82 9.40 -6.42
C ILE A 48 -7.02 9.21 -5.15
N TRP A 49 -6.76 7.96 -4.77
CA TRP A 49 -6.07 7.59 -3.54
C TRP A 49 -4.97 6.57 -3.82
N PRO A 50 -3.84 6.63 -3.15
CA PRO A 50 -2.79 5.63 -3.27
C PRO A 50 -3.03 4.46 -2.32
N THR A 51 -2.63 3.26 -2.73
CA THR A 51 -2.43 2.10 -1.87
C THR A 51 -1.11 1.42 -2.18
N VAL A 52 -0.49 0.84 -1.18
CA VAL A 52 0.75 0.09 -1.38
C VAL A 52 0.51 -1.32 -1.94
N TRP A 53 -0.70 -1.85 -1.81
CA TRP A 53 -1.06 -3.18 -2.29
C TRP A 53 -2.59 -3.31 -2.41
N HIS A 54 -3.04 -4.21 -3.28
CA HIS A 54 -4.45 -4.58 -3.39
C HIS A 54 -4.61 -6.06 -3.78
N HIS A 55 -5.74 -6.63 -3.40
CA HIS A 55 -6.04 -8.06 -3.57
C HIS A 55 -6.22 -8.53 -5.03
N GLU A 56 -6.39 -7.61 -5.96
CA GLU A 56 -6.55 -7.90 -7.39
C GLU A 56 -5.21 -8.00 -8.14
N LEU A 57 -4.06 -7.85 -7.47
CA LEU A 57 -2.75 -8.00 -8.10
C LEU A 57 -2.57 -9.40 -8.70
N GLN A 58 -2.10 -9.44 -9.96
CA GLN A 58 -2.04 -10.66 -10.75
C GLN A 58 -0.75 -11.47 -10.58
N THR A 59 0.15 -11.07 -9.69
CA THR A 59 1.35 -11.87 -9.37
C THR A 59 0.95 -13.19 -8.71
N GLN A 60 1.75 -14.24 -8.93
CA GLN A 60 1.48 -15.56 -8.33
C GLN A 60 1.50 -15.49 -6.79
N GLY A 61 2.44 -14.71 -6.22
CA GLY A 61 2.53 -14.51 -4.77
C GLY A 61 1.27 -13.86 -4.19
N SER A 62 0.78 -12.77 -4.78
CA SER A 62 -0.46 -12.11 -4.35
C SER A 62 -1.67 -13.04 -4.46
N LYS A 63 -1.84 -13.74 -5.58
CA LYS A 63 -2.94 -14.71 -5.75
C LYS A 63 -2.93 -15.80 -4.68
N THR A 64 -1.76 -16.35 -4.39
CA THR A 64 -1.60 -17.39 -3.37
C THR A 64 -1.91 -16.84 -1.97
N PHE A 65 -1.41 -15.65 -1.64
CA PHE A 65 -1.70 -14.99 -0.37
C PHE A 65 -3.21 -14.74 -0.20
N VAL A 66 -3.87 -14.16 -1.20
CA VAL A 66 -5.32 -13.90 -1.17
C VAL A 66 -6.10 -15.19 -0.96
N ALA A 67 -5.82 -16.25 -1.74
CA ALA A 67 -6.52 -17.53 -1.62
C ALA A 67 -6.34 -18.17 -0.23
N ASN A 68 -5.13 -18.17 0.31
CA ASN A 68 -4.84 -18.71 1.63
C ASN A 68 -5.51 -17.89 2.74
N PHE A 69 -5.51 -16.57 2.62
CA PHE A 69 -6.15 -15.68 3.58
C PHE A 69 -7.67 -15.88 3.58
N GLN A 70 -8.28 -15.95 2.40
CA GLN A 70 -9.72 -16.21 2.26
C GLN A 70 -10.11 -17.59 2.83
N LYS A 71 -9.31 -18.63 2.54
CA LYS A 71 -9.52 -19.97 3.09
C LYS A 71 -9.49 -19.97 4.61
N LYS A 72 -8.58 -19.21 5.22
CA LYS A 72 -8.38 -19.17 6.69
C LYS A 72 -9.37 -18.28 7.41
N TYR A 73 -9.69 -17.12 6.85
CA TYR A 73 -10.44 -16.05 7.53
C TYR A 73 -11.83 -15.76 6.93
N GLY A 74 -12.19 -16.38 5.81
CA GLY A 74 -13.50 -16.20 5.15
C GLY A 74 -13.73 -14.81 4.55
N LYS A 75 -12.67 -14.01 4.36
CA LYS A 75 -12.77 -12.64 3.86
C LYS A 75 -11.57 -12.28 2.97
N ILE A 76 -11.74 -11.27 2.11
CA ILE A 76 -10.68 -10.70 1.29
C ILE A 76 -9.67 -9.97 2.20
N PRO A 77 -8.33 -10.17 2.02
CA PRO A 77 -7.34 -9.39 2.74
C PRO A 77 -7.33 -7.94 2.25
N GLU A 78 -7.15 -7.03 3.16
CA GLU A 78 -6.86 -5.64 2.87
C GLU A 78 -5.34 -5.36 2.95
N ASN A 79 -4.91 -4.15 2.63
CA ASN A 79 -3.47 -3.84 2.54
C ASN A 79 -2.70 -3.97 3.85
N HIS A 80 -3.32 -3.79 5.04
CA HIS A 80 -2.63 -4.02 6.32
C HIS A 80 -2.33 -5.51 6.55
N ALA A 81 -3.27 -6.40 6.20
CA ALA A 81 -3.01 -7.84 6.28
C ALA A 81 -1.82 -8.26 5.41
N TRP A 82 -1.67 -7.63 4.24
CA TRP A 82 -0.50 -7.84 3.38
C TRP A 82 0.76 -7.25 4.01
N ILE A 83 0.74 -6.01 4.55
CA ILE A 83 1.89 -5.36 5.20
C ILE A 83 2.44 -6.27 6.31
N GLU A 84 1.58 -6.73 7.21
CA GLU A 84 1.98 -7.61 8.31
C GLU A 84 2.63 -8.91 7.81
N TYR A 85 2.02 -9.54 6.80
CA TYR A 85 2.55 -10.76 6.22
C TYR A 85 3.94 -10.55 5.60
N VAL A 86 4.12 -9.54 4.74
CA VAL A 86 5.41 -9.32 4.07
C VAL A 86 6.48 -8.81 5.03
N SER A 87 6.13 -8.06 6.08
CA SER A 87 7.07 -7.64 7.12
C SER A 87 7.69 -8.83 7.83
N LEU A 88 6.87 -9.82 8.19
CA LEU A 88 7.37 -11.08 8.78
C LEU A 88 8.21 -11.88 7.77
N MET A 89 7.85 -11.89 6.49
CA MET A 89 8.63 -12.56 5.46
C MET A 89 10.01 -11.90 5.28
N MET A 90 10.08 -10.57 5.26
CA MET A 90 11.34 -9.82 5.18
C MET A 90 12.24 -10.09 6.40
N LEU A 91 11.66 -10.07 7.61
CA LEU A 91 12.39 -10.41 8.83
C LEU A 91 12.90 -11.87 8.81
N ALA A 92 12.06 -12.81 8.39
CA ALA A 92 12.47 -14.21 8.27
C ALA A 92 13.61 -14.41 7.27
N GLN A 93 13.59 -13.68 6.15
CA GLN A 93 14.70 -13.66 5.19
C GLN A 93 15.97 -13.12 5.86
N ALA A 94 15.90 -11.98 6.54
CA ALA A 94 17.04 -11.38 7.21
C ALA A 94 17.66 -12.32 8.25
N LEU A 95 16.85 -12.96 9.10
CA LEU A 95 17.29 -13.94 10.09
C LEU A 95 18.00 -15.16 9.45
N LYS A 96 17.47 -15.64 8.34
CA LYS A 96 18.02 -16.77 7.60
C LYS A 96 19.37 -16.42 6.97
N GLU A 97 19.49 -15.27 6.34
CA GLU A 97 20.70 -14.86 5.64
C GLU A 97 21.81 -14.45 6.61
N THR A 98 21.48 -13.71 7.67
CA THR A 98 22.47 -13.30 8.69
C THR A 98 22.81 -14.40 9.66
N LYS A 99 21.97 -15.43 9.79
CA LYS A 99 22.04 -16.49 10.83
C LYS A 99 22.17 -15.90 12.24
N SER A 100 21.53 -14.77 12.49
CA SER A 100 21.66 -14.00 13.73
C SER A 100 20.34 -13.35 14.11
N THR A 101 20.14 -13.17 15.42
CA THR A 101 19.08 -12.33 16.00
C THR A 101 19.64 -11.00 16.52
N ASP A 102 20.91 -10.74 16.28
CA ASP A 102 21.57 -9.50 16.66
C ASP A 102 21.03 -8.33 15.82
N THR A 103 20.60 -7.27 16.50
CA THR A 103 19.93 -6.14 15.88
C THR A 103 20.82 -5.42 14.87
N ASP A 104 22.09 -5.22 15.20
CA ASP A 104 23.01 -4.47 14.33
C ASP A 104 23.27 -5.25 13.03
N LYS A 105 23.37 -6.57 13.10
CA LYS A 105 23.51 -7.43 11.92
C LYS A 105 22.25 -7.43 11.06
N LEU A 106 21.07 -7.39 11.68
CA LEU A 106 19.82 -7.31 10.93
C LEU A 106 19.67 -5.94 10.25
N ILE A 107 20.00 -4.85 10.94
CA ILE A 107 20.02 -3.49 10.36
C ILE A 107 20.98 -3.46 9.17
N ALA A 108 22.23 -3.90 9.35
CA ALA A 108 23.23 -3.93 8.27
C ALA A 108 22.75 -4.74 7.04
N TYR A 109 22.00 -5.85 7.27
CA TYR A 109 21.40 -6.60 6.18
C TYR A 109 20.30 -5.82 5.45
N PHE A 110 19.42 -5.12 6.15
CA PHE A 110 18.41 -4.27 5.52
C PHE A 110 19.05 -3.09 4.77
N GLU A 111 20.10 -2.48 5.30
CA GLU A 111 20.87 -1.39 4.68
C GLU A 111 21.70 -1.82 3.46
N SER A 112 21.93 -3.11 3.27
CA SER A 112 22.67 -3.65 2.12
C SER A 112 21.89 -3.61 0.80
N GLU A 113 20.70 -3.01 0.78
CA GLU A 113 19.75 -3.03 -0.33
C GLU A 113 19.36 -4.46 -0.77
N ALA A 114 19.34 -5.39 0.18
CA ALA A 114 18.82 -6.73 -0.03
C ALA A 114 17.42 -6.67 -0.67
N LYS A 115 17.17 -7.51 -1.66
CA LYS A 115 15.89 -7.52 -2.38
C LYS A 115 14.91 -8.47 -1.70
N PHE A 116 13.69 -7.99 -1.49
CA PHE A 116 12.61 -8.71 -0.84
C PHE A 116 11.45 -8.95 -1.79
N ASP A 117 11.00 -10.19 -1.89
CA ASP A 117 9.73 -10.50 -2.54
C ASP A 117 8.59 -10.08 -1.61
N ILE A 118 7.91 -9.02 -1.98
CA ILE A 118 6.74 -8.49 -1.27
C ILE A 118 5.43 -8.79 -2.01
N LEU A 119 5.42 -9.87 -2.80
CA LEU A 119 4.28 -10.37 -3.58
C LEU A 119 3.85 -9.43 -4.72
N LYS A 120 4.67 -8.44 -5.07
CA LYS A 120 4.46 -7.50 -6.17
C LYS A 120 5.29 -7.89 -7.38
N LYS A 121 5.15 -7.12 -8.47
CA LYS A 121 5.90 -7.39 -9.70
C LYS A 121 7.39 -7.10 -9.53
N ARG A 122 7.74 -6.03 -8.82
CA ARG A 122 9.13 -5.66 -8.53
C ARG A 122 9.46 -5.97 -7.07
N PRO A 123 10.65 -6.51 -6.79
CA PRO A 123 11.12 -6.68 -5.41
C PRO A 123 11.33 -5.31 -4.76
N ALA A 124 11.12 -5.26 -3.44
CA ALA A 124 11.39 -4.09 -2.64
C ALA A 124 12.80 -4.15 -2.02
N TYR A 125 13.29 -3.02 -1.53
CA TYR A 125 14.54 -2.90 -0.76
C TYR A 125 14.48 -1.64 0.11
N PHE A 126 15.29 -1.62 1.17
CA PHE A 126 15.44 -0.43 2.01
C PHE A 126 16.63 0.41 1.54
N ARG A 127 16.45 1.72 1.50
CA ARG A 127 17.57 2.65 1.32
C ARG A 127 18.37 2.75 2.62
N SER A 128 19.70 2.71 2.52
CA SER A 128 20.59 2.71 3.68
C SER A 128 20.64 4.05 4.43
N TRP A 129 20.25 5.15 3.81
CA TRP A 129 20.42 6.48 4.36
C TRP A 129 19.16 7.09 5.01
N ASP A 130 18.00 6.49 4.84
CA ASP A 130 16.73 6.91 5.45
C ASP A 130 15.83 5.74 5.86
N HIS A 131 16.29 4.51 5.67
CA HIS A 131 15.57 3.26 5.93
C HIS A 131 14.20 3.16 5.25
N GLN A 132 13.94 3.99 4.24
CA GLN A 132 12.67 3.93 3.52
C GLN A 132 12.60 2.70 2.61
N LEU A 133 11.51 1.95 2.70
CA LEU A 133 11.24 0.84 1.80
C LEU A 133 10.86 1.35 0.41
N MET A 134 11.71 1.09 -0.57
CA MET A 134 11.45 1.39 -1.98
C MET A 134 10.56 0.31 -2.58
N GLN A 135 9.38 0.70 -3.01
CA GLN A 135 8.36 -0.20 -3.55
C GLN A 135 7.42 0.54 -4.49
N GLU A 136 6.71 -0.17 -5.32
CA GLU A 136 5.62 0.39 -6.12
C GLU A 136 4.36 0.60 -5.28
N ALA A 137 3.59 1.62 -5.65
CA ALA A 137 2.26 1.89 -5.13
C ALA A 137 1.24 1.85 -6.27
N TYR A 138 -0.04 1.90 -5.95
CA TYR A 138 -1.12 1.83 -6.93
C TYR A 138 -2.15 2.91 -6.63
N PRO A 139 -2.53 3.75 -7.61
CA PRO A 139 -3.67 4.62 -7.42
C PRO A 139 -4.96 3.81 -7.47
N PHE A 140 -5.97 4.24 -6.73
CA PHE A 140 -7.31 3.70 -6.91
C PHE A 140 -8.37 4.81 -6.94
N THR A 141 -9.45 4.51 -7.61
CA THR A 141 -10.67 5.34 -7.73
C THR A 141 -11.88 4.46 -7.46
N VAL A 142 -13.06 5.03 -7.50
CA VAL A 142 -14.32 4.27 -7.44
C VAL A 142 -14.71 3.83 -8.86
N LYS A 143 -15.19 2.60 -9.01
CA LYS A 143 -15.78 2.09 -10.24
C LYS A 143 -16.99 2.91 -10.66
N ALA A 144 -17.32 2.93 -11.95
CA ALA A 144 -18.54 3.55 -12.42
C ALA A 144 -19.78 2.84 -11.85
N LYS A 145 -20.87 3.60 -11.74
CA LYS A 145 -22.15 3.08 -11.23
C LYS A 145 -22.59 1.84 -12.01
N GLY A 146 -22.83 0.74 -11.32
CA GLY A 146 -23.24 -0.53 -11.92
C GLY A 146 -22.10 -1.49 -12.28
N GLU A 147 -20.83 -1.07 -12.15
CA GLU A 147 -19.68 -1.96 -12.35
C GLU A 147 -19.28 -2.74 -11.08
N SER A 148 -19.76 -2.28 -9.93
CA SER A 148 -19.50 -2.93 -8.64
C SER A 148 -20.34 -4.21 -8.49
N LYS A 149 -19.68 -5.29 -8.05
CA LYS A 149 -20.32 -6.60 -7.79
C LYS A 149 -20.53 -6.89 -6.31
N GLY A 150 -20.23 -5.93 -5.45
CA GLY A 150 -20.40 -6.09 -4.00
C GLY A 150 -19.63 -5.07 -3.17
N LYS A 151 -19.83 -5.13 -1.85
CA LYS A 151 -19.32 -4.14 -0.88
C LYS A 151 -17.80 -3.95 -0.86
N GLN A 152 -17.04 -4.87 -1.41
CA GLN A 152 -15.57 -4.81 -1.47
C GLN A 152 -15.04 -4.74 -2.90
N ASP A 153 -15.92 -4.69 -3.91
CA ASP A 153 -15.57 -4.72 -5.34
C ASP A 153 -15.78 -3.36 -6.05
N PHE A 154 -15.96 -2.27 -5.32
CA PHE A 154 -16.24 -0.97 -5.93
C PHE A 154 -15.00 -0.11 -6.19
N LEU A 155 -13.80 -0.57 -5.81
CA LEU A 155 -12.55 0.12 -6.09
C LEU A 155 -11.97 -0.32 -7.43
N LYS A 156 -11.48 0.65 -8.21
CA LYS A 156 -10.77 0.44 -9.47
C LYS A 156 -9.31 0.81 -9.25
N PHE A 157 -8.44 -0.19 -9.31
CA PHE A 157 -7.00 0.00 -9.16
C PHE A 157 -6.34 0.34 -10.49
N GLY A 158 -5.40 1.27 -10.47
CA GLY A 158 -4.59 1.65 -11.62
C GLY A 158 -3.26 0.90 -11.69
N GLU A 159 -2.45 1.29 -12.68
CA GLU A 159 -1.13 0.71 -12.88
C GLU A 159 -0.16 1.11 -11.78
N ALA A 160 0.92 0.33 -11.65
CA ALA A 160 1.96 0.59 -10.67
C ALA A 160 2.64 1.94 -10.89
N VAL A 161 2.93 2.62 -9.79
CA VAL A 161 3.66 3.89 -9.74
C VAL A 161 4.85 3.73 -8.79
N PRO A 162 6.09 4.06 -9.19
CA PRO A 162 6.52 4.49 -10.52
C PRO A 162 6.26 3.42 -11.60
N ALA A 163 6.16 3.85 -12.85
CA ALA A 163 5.99 2.94 -13.98
C ALA A 163 7.12 1.88 -14.04
N PRO A 164 6.90 0.70 -14.64
CA PRO A 164 7.86 -0.41 -14.60
C PRO A 164 9.24 -0.10 -15.19
N ASP A 165 9.33 0.87 -16.09
CA ASP A 165 10.55 1.37 -16.73
C ASP A 165 11.26 2.49 -15.95
N GLN A 166 10.66 2.94 -14.85
CA GLN A 166 11.21 3.98 -13.97
C GLN A 166 11.81 3.38 -12.68
N PRO A 167 12.89 3.95 -12.13
CA PRO A 167 13.40 3.56 -10.82
C PRO A 167 12.34 3.71 -9.72
N LEU A 168 12.39 2.86 -8.69
CA LEU A 168 11.46 2.95 -7.55
C LEU A 168 11.60 4.26 -6.79
N GLU A 169 12.79 4.87 -6.84
CA GLU A 169 13.11 6.14 -6.18
C GLU A 169 12.53 7.37 -6.90
N SER A 170 11.98 7.24 -8.10
CA SER A 170 11.52 8.39 -8.92
C SER A 170 10.52 9.30 -8.22
N LEU A 171 9.80 8.79 -7.22
CA LEU A 171 8.80 9.54 -6.46
C LEU A 171 9.24 9.79 -5.00
N ALA A 172 10.42 9.38 -4.64
CA ALA A 172 10.95 9.55 -3.29
C ALA A 172 11.92 10.75 -3.26
N PRO A 173 12.04 11.44 -2.13
CA PRO A 173 13.05 12.47 -1.97
C PRO A 173 14.46 11.90 -2.23
N THR A 174 15.30 12.68 -2.88
CA THR A 174 16.72 12.36 -2.98
C THR A 174 17.42 12.61 -1.64
N ARG A 175 18.63 12.09 -1.48
CA ARG A 175 19.43 12.35 -0.28
C ARG A 175 19.72 13.85 -0.08
N ALA A 176 19.87 14.62 -1.17
CA ALA A 176 20.10 16.06 -1.11
C ALA A 176 18.86 16.85 -0.66
N GLU A 177 17.67 16.32 -0.87
CA GLU A 177 16.40 16.94 -0.49
C GLU A 177 15.92 16.51 0.91
N SER A 178 16.60 15.54 1.52
CA SER A 178 16.22 14.98 2.82
C SER A 178 17.01 15.60 3.96
N ASP A 179 16.32 15.95 5.04
CA ASP A 179 16.95 16.36 6.31
C ASP A 179 17.30 15.16 7.20
N CYS A 180 17.09 13.92 6.74
CA CYS A 180 17.39 12.71 7.48
C CYS A 180 18.91 12.58 7.70
N LYS A 181 19.31 12.50 8.96
CA LYS A 181 20.69 12.29 9.41
C LYS A 181 20.71 10.97 10.18
N MET A 182 21.10 9.91 9.50
CA MET A 182 21.40 8.62 10.13
C MET A 182 22.84 8.26 9.92
#